data_d80f0587c3d44f729437374f40048639
#
_entry.id   d80f0587c3d44f729437374f40048639
#
_cell.length_a   1.000
_cell.length_b   1.000
_cell.length_c   1.000
_cell.angle_alpha   90.00
_cell.angle_beta   90.00
_cell.angle_gamma   90.00
#
_symmetry.space_group_name_H-M   'P 1'
#
loop_
_entity.id
_entity.type
_entity.pdbx_description
1 polymer ?
#
loop_
_entity_poly.entity_id
_entity_poly.type
_entity_poly.pdbx_seq_one_letter_code
_entity_poly.pdbx_strand_id
1 'polypeptide(L)'
;RKDVREIAEFYFDLDNKTNFSTHSVLCSPLIVANECIGVIHCLNKKTDDKLFVEDDRKLLELLSTPAALAIRNAKMAKDMIEQNKMQKEVEIVGEIQKSLLSSNRKQPFPLAGINIPAKVISGDFYNFSDLGDGKYGFGVADVSGKGIKSSLLMSKASSLYSCLCKTNFSPASLLIQLNNEICETISRGMFVTMLIGIYDSNTKELLLANAGHEPPIITNDQNEFSNFEEAGPPLGIVKKTDYKEYKISFEKSSMYIFTDGITEIKNPDGDELGSKGFQNYITRFKDKPNNERLKLIVDNILNSKYIQKDDLTIVVLDSK
;
A
#
# COMPACT_ATOMS: atom_id res chain seq x y z
N ARG A 1 -29.11 26.65 44.86
CA ARG A 1 -30.57 26.80 45.03
C ARG A 1 -31.03 28.10 44.38
N LYS A 2 -31.14 28.14 43.06
CA LYS A 2 -31.75 29.29 42.36
C LYS A 2 -32.68 28.72 41.31
N ASP A 3 -33.84 29.37 41.10
CA ASP A 3 -34.67 29.19 39.92
C ASP A 3 -33.81 29.50 38.70
N VAL A 4 -33.89 28.70 37.62
CA VAL A 4 -33.09 28.92 36.38
C VAL A 4 -33.29 30.33 35.86
N ARG A 5 -34.42 30.97 36.14
CA ARG A 5 -34.74 32.34 35.76
C ARG A 5 -33.87 33.40 36.48
N GLU A 6 -33.19 33.02 37.60
CA GLU A 6 -32.25 33.87 38.32
C GLU A 6 -30.78 33.66 37.87
N ILE A 7 -30.53 32.77 36.90
CA ILE A 7 -29.20 32.45 36.37
C ILE A 7 -29.00 33.24 35.08
N ALA A 8 -28.16 34.26 35.13
CA ALA A 8 -27.89 35.14 33.96
C ALA A 8 -27.31 34.41 32.73
N GLU A 9 -26.72 33.26 32.92
CA GLU A 9 -26.05 32.45 31.89
C GLU A 9 -26.95 31.33 31.33
N PHE A 10 -28.21 31.21 31.74
CA PHE A 10 -29.13 30.19 31.26
C PHE A 10 -29.65 30.52 29.85
N TYR A 11 -29.47 29.60 28.92
CA TYR A 11 -29.83 29.80 27.53
C TYR A 11 -31.26 29.34 27.24
N PHE A 12 -32.22 30.29 27.31
CA PHE A 12 -33.66 30.03 27.14
C PHE A 12 -34.09 29.67 25.70
N ASP A 13 -33.26 29.89 24.70
CA ASP A 13 -33.61 29.60 23.30
C ASP A 13 -33.93 28.12 23.05
N LEU A 14 -33.39 27.21 23.85
CA LEU A 14 -33.66 25.79 23.76
C LEU A 14 -35.07 25.45 24.23
N ASP A 15 -35.51 26.06 25.33
CA ASP A 15 -36.87 25.89 25.85
C ASP A 15 -37.91 26.43 24.83
N ASN A 16 -37.64 27.56 24.19
CA ASN A 16 -38.47 28.14 23.14
C ASN A 16 -38.59 27.25 21.91
N LYS A 17 -37.52 26.56 21.52
CA LYS A 17 -37.50 25.67 20.36
C LYS A 17 -38.15 24.31 20.63
N THR A 18 -38.16 23.85 21.87
CA THR A 18 -38.64 22.50 22.24
C THR A 18 -40.02 22.52 22.90
N ASN A 19 -40.62 23.71 23.14
CA ASN A 19 -41.81 23.89 23.98
C ASN A 19 -41.68 23.28 25.38
N PHE A 20 -40.45 23.16 25.88
CA PHE A 20 -40.13 22.63 27.22
C PHE A 20 -39.87 23.81 28.16
N SER A 21 -40.42 23.79 29.33
CA SER A 21 -40.18 24.86 30.35
C SER A 21 -39.26 24.30 31.44
N THR A 22 -38.03 24.78 31.49
CA THR A 22 -37.05 24.39 32.49
C THR A 22 -37.24 25.25 33.75
N HIS A 23 -37.47 24.59 34.89
CA HIS A 23 -37.61 25.26 36.21
C HIS A 23 -36.40 25.03 37.09
N SER A 24 -35.82 23.86 37.03
CA SER A 24 -34.61 23.51 37.81
C SER A 24 -33.67 22.64 36.99
N VAL A 25 -32.38 22.82 37.17
CA VAL A 25 -31.34 22.08 36.46
C VAL A 25 -30.25 21.63 37.47
N LEU A 26 -29.78 20.41 37.31
CA LEU A 26 -28.60 19.90 37.97
C LEU A 26 -27.69 19.28 36.92
N CYS A 27 -26.44 19.70 36.87
CA CYS A 27 -25.44 19.22 35.91
C CYS A 27 -24.27 18.57 36.62
N SER A 28 -23.72 17.53 36.00
CA SER A 28 -22.45 16.95 36.44
C SER A 28 -21.60 16.61 35.20
N PRO A 29 -20.30 16.90 35.24
CA PRO A 29 -19.42 16.54 34.12
C PRO A 29 -19.18 15.02 34.10
N LEU A 30 -19.08 14.46 32.91
CA LEU A 30 -18.68 13.09 32.66
C LEU A 30 -17.16 13.07 32.42
N ILE A 31 -16.40 12.75 33.44
CA ILE A 31 -14.94 12.81 33.40
C ILE A 31 -14.36 11.38 33.44
N VAL A 32 -13.43 11.12 32.50
CA VAL A 32 -12.65 9.88 32.46
C VAL A 32 -11.20 10.21 32.19
N ALA A 33 -10.28 9.73 33.02
CA ALA A 33 -8.84 9.97 32.93
C ALA A 33 -8.48 11.49 32.81
N ASN A 34 -9.13 12.34 33.58
CA ASN A 34 -9.00 13.80 33.63
C ASN A 34 -9.51 14.52 32.35
N GLU A 35 -10.21 13.83 31.46
CA GLU A 35 -10.84 14.41 30.28
C GLU A 35 -12.36 14.47 30.48
N CYS A 36 -12.96 15.65 30.20
CA CYS A 36 -14.42 15.81 30.21
C CYS A 36 -14.97 15.38 28.85
N ILE A 37 -15.65 14.23 28.81
CA ILE A 37 -16.22 13.64 27.58
C ILE A 37 -17.66 14.08 27.33
N GLY A 38 -18.28 14.78 28.27
CA GLY A 38 -19.66 15.27 28.18
C GLY A 38 -20.18 15.76 29.50
N VAL A 39 -21.47 16.05 29.54
CA VAL A 39 -22.19 16.51 30.73
C VAL A 39 -23.51 15.75 30.84
N ILE A 40 -23.85 15.32 32.03
CA ILE A 40 -25.18 14.79 32.31
C ILE A 40 -26.04 15.89 32.94
N HIS A 41 -27.25 16.07 32.43
CA HIS A 41 -28.20 17.07 32.88
C HIS A 41 -29.44 16.38 33.44
N CYS A 42 -29.87 16.79 34.65
CA CYS A 42 -31.16 16.46 35.19
C CYS A 42 -32.02 17.75 35.20
N LEU A 43 -33.21 17.68 34.60
CA LEU A 43 -34.10 18.82 34.48
C LEU A 43 -35.39 18.56 35.27
N ASN A 44 -35.91 19.62 35.85
CA ASN A 44 -37.25 19.67 36.49
C ASN A 44 -37.47 18.57 37.55
N LYS A 45 -36.86 18.68 38.68
CA LYS A 45 -37.07 17.75 39.82
C LYS A 45 -38.58 17.63 40.14
N LYS A 46 -39.03 16.40 40.31
CA LYS A 46 -40.44 16.05 40.58
C LYS A 46 -40.71 15.94 42.12
N THR A 47 -40.42 17.02 42.84
CA THR A 47 -40.72 17.17 44.28
C THR A 47 -41.59 18.41 44.46
N ASP A 48 -42.24 18.59 45.59
CA ASP A 48 -43.15 19.69 45.87
C ASP A 48 -42.46 21.07 45.73
N ASP A 49 -41.20 21.19 46.15
CA ASP A 49 -40.38 22.39 46.03
C ASP A 49 -39.70 22.55 44.64
N LYS A 50 -39.76 21.50 43.80
CA LYS A 50 -39.18 21.44 42.42
C LYS A 50 -37.71 21.84 42.31
N LEU A 51 -36.95 21.86 43.41
CA LEU A 51 -35.55 22.29 43.46
C LEU A 51 -34.63 21.12 43.78
N PHE A 52 -33.48 21.05 43.13
CA PHE A 52 -32.41 20.08 43.48
C PHE A 52 -31.72 20.52 44.77
N VAL A 53 -31.41 19.52 45.63
CA VAL A 53 -30.71 19.71 46.91
C VAL A 53 -29.29 19.12 46.81
N GLU A 54 -28.48 19.33 47.84
CA GLU A 54 -27.08 18.90 47.90
C GLU A 54 -26.93 17.36 47.79
N ASP A 55 -27.89 16.60 48.34
CA ASP A 55 -27.87 15.15 48.20
C ASP A 55 -28.15 14.66 46.81
N ASP A 56 -28.97 15.38 46.01
CA ASP A 56 -29.15 15.09 44.57
C ASP A 56 -27.85 15.32 43.81
N ARG A 57 -27.09 16.36 44.17
CA ARG A 57 -25.79 16.66 43.57
C ARG A 57 -24.79 15.54 43.84
N LYS A 58 -24.67 15.10 45.09
CA LYS A 58 -23.79 13.97 45.46
C LYS A 58 -24.17 12.69 44.76
N LEU A 59 -25.46 12.40 44.63
CA LEU A 59 -25.94 11.22 43.93
C LEU A 59 -25.61 11.27 42.45
N LEU A 60 -25.81 12.43 41.80
CA LEU A 60 -25.48 12.61 40.41
C LEU A 60 -23.98 12.50 40.15
N GLU A 61 -23.15 13.07 41.03
CA GLU A 61 -21.68 12.92 40.96
C GLU A 61 -21.23 11.45 41.05
N LEU A 62 -21.82 10.70 42.00
CA LEU A 62 -21.54 9.27 42.14
C LEU A 62 -21.93 8.46 40.88
N LEU A 63 -22.99 8.84 40.19
CA LEU A 63 -23.44 8.17 38.98
C LEU A 63 -22.68 8.65 37.70
N SER A 64 -22.12 9.85 37.75
CA SER A 64 -21.43 10.44 36.57
C SER A 64 -20.19 9.69 36.16
N THR A 65 -19.40 9.21 37.12
CA THR A 65 -18.15 8.46 36.84
C THR A 65 -18.40 7.11 36.14
N PRO A 66 -19.27 6.21 36.67
CA PRO A 66 -19.56 4.97 35.94
C PRO A 66 -20.29 5.20 34.61
N ALA A 67 -21.16 6.23 34.55
CA ALA A 67 -21.80 6.59 33.28
C ALA A 67 -20.79 7.06 32.23
N ALA A 68 -19.84 7.89 32.62
CA ALA A 68 -18.75 8.36 31.74
C ALA A 68 -17.91 7.18 31.23
N LEU A 69 -17.56 6.25 32.13
CA LEU A 69 -16.81 5.06 31.73
C LEU A 69 -17.58 4.16 30.76
N ALA A 70 -18.88 3.94 31.01
CA ALA A 70 -19.73 3.13 30.14
C ALA A 70 -19.86 3.76 28.75
N ILE A 71 -20.05 5.07 28.65
CA ILE A 71 -20.13 5.81 27.37
C ILE A 71 -18.79 5.70 26.62
N ARG A 72 -17.66 5.89 27.29
CA ARG A 72 -16.33 5.75 26.68
C ARG A 72 -16.10 4.34 26.16
N ASN A 73 -16.41 3.33 26.95
CA ASN A 73 -16.24 1.94 26.55
C ASN A 73 -17.13 1.58 25.35
N ALA A 74 -18.38 2.04 25.32
CA ALA A 74 -19.28 1.83 24.21
C ALA A 74 -18.76 2.50 22.92
N LYS A 75 -18.22 3.73 23.02
CA LYS A 75 -17.60 4.42 21.90
C LYS A 75 -16.36 3.68 21.38
N MET A 76 -15.45 3.29 22.27
CA MET A 76 -14.26 2.52 21.89
C MET A 76 -14.62 1.19 21.23
N ALA A 77 -15.62 0.48 21.74
CA ALA A 77 -16.08 -0.77 21.13
C ALA A 77 -16.64 -0.55 19.72
N LYS A 78 -17.39 0.52 19.50
CA LYS A 78 -17.92 0.90 18.18
C LYS A 78 -16.78 1.21 17.21
N ASP A 79 -15.83 2.07 17.63
CA ASP A 79 -14.68 2.44 16.81
C ASP A 79 -13.83 1.20 16.44
N MET A 80 -13.65 0.27 17.36
CA MET A 80 -12.93 -0.99 17.12
C MET A 80 -13.66 -1.89 16.11
N ILE A 81 -14.99 -1.96 16.17
CA ILE A 81 -15.78 -2.73 15.21
C ILE A 81 -15.65 -2.13 13.80
N GLU A 82 -15.70 -0.80 13.66
CA GLU A 82 -15.53 -0.12 12.38
C GLU A 82 -14.11 -0.33 11.81
N GLN A 83 -13.09 -0.23 12.66
CA GLN A 83 -11.70 -0.49 12.24
C GLN A 83 -11.52 -1.95 11.78
N ASN A 84 -12.03 -2.92 12.53
CA ASN A 84 -11.94 -4.33 12.16
C ASN A 84 -12.68 -4.63 10.84
N LYS A 85 -13.83 -3.98 10.61
CA LYS A 85 -14.55 -4.11 9.34
C LYS A 85 -13.73 -3.59 8.17
N MET A 86 -13.17 -2.39 8.31
CA MET A 86 -12.33 -1.79 7.28
C MET A 86 -11.08 -2.62 6.99
N GLN A 87 -10.44 -3.18 8.03
CA GLN A 87 -9.28 -4.05 7.86
C GLN A 87 -9.64 -5.31 7.07
N LYS A 88 -10.77 -5.96 7.35
CA LYS A 88 -11.24 -7.12 6.58
C LYS A 88 -11.52 -6.79 5.11
N GLU A 89 -12.10 -5.62 4.83
CA GLU A 89 -12.33 -5.17 3.46
C GLU A 89 -10.99 -5.01 2.71
N VAL A 90 -9.96 -4.46 3.35
CA VAL A 90 -8.61 -4.33 2.78
C VAL A 90 -7.96 -5.71 2.56
N GLU A 91 -8.14 -6.67 3.49
CA GLU A 91 -7.66 -8.04 3.34
C GLU A 91 -8.25 -8.73 2.10
N ILE A 92 -9.56 -8.58 1.87
CA ILE A 92 -10.23 -9.11 0.67
C ILE A 92 -9.65 -8.48 -0.61
N VAL A 93 -9.42 -7.16 -0.62
CA VAL A 93 -8.77 -6.48 -1.75
C VAL A 93 -7.37 -7.05 -2.00
N GLY A 94 -6.60 -7.34 -0.95
CA GLY A 94 -5.28 -7.97 -1.05
C GLY A 94 -5.34 -9.37 -1.67
N GLU A 95 -6.34 -10.19 -1.32
CA GLU A 95 -6.53 -11.51 -1.92
C GLU A 95 -6.89 -11.41 -3.42
N ILE A 96 -7.77 -10.48 -3.79
CA ILE A 96 -8.10 -10.22 -5.19
C ILE A 96 -6.85 -9.79 -5.95
N GLN A 97 -6.07 -8.86 -5.39
CA GLN A 97 -4.84 -8.36 -5.99
C GLN A 97 -3.83 -9.49 -6.23
N LYS A 98 -3.62 -10.38 -5.26
CA LYS A 98 -2.75 -11.57 -5.42
C LYS A 98 -3.20 -12.46 -6.58
N SER A 99 -4.48 -12.55 -6.85
CA SER A 99 -5.01 -13.35 -7.97
C SER A 99 -4.71 -12.74 -9.35
N LEU A 100 -4.46 -11.41 -9.41
CA LEU A 100 -4.08 -10.70 -10.64
C LEU A 100 -2.60 -10.85 -10.97
N LEU A 101 -1.75 -11.11 -9.96
CA LEU A 101 -0.33 -11.34 -10.16
C LEU A 101 -0.10 -12.72 -10.80
N SER A 102 0.90 -12.82 -11.65
CA SER A 102 1.27 -14.06 -12.32
C SER A 102 1.67 -15.11 -11.28
N SER A 103 0.72 -15.99 -10.91
CA SER A 103 1.00 -17.10 -10.03
C SER A 103 1.85 -18.15 -10.77
N ASN A 104 2.90 -18.61 -10.12
CA ASN A 104 3.78 -19.74 -10.46
C ASN A 104 3.27 -20.63 -11.60
N ARG A 105 3.61 -20.29 -12.85
CA ARG A 105 3.36 -21.16 -13.98
C ARG A 105 4.25 -22.40 -13.86
N LYS A 106 3.68 -23.57 -14.16
CA LYS A 106 4.41 -24.84 -14.20
C LYS A 106 5.50 -24.76 -15.27
N GLN A 107 6.71 -25.10 -14.90
CA GLN A 107 8.01 -25.02 -15.56
C GLN A 107 8.13 -25.85 -16.87
N PRO A 108 9.05 -25.50 -17.79
CA PRO A 108 10.23 -24.64 -17.61
C PRO A 108 10.01 -23.22 -18.16
N PHE A 109 10.06 -22.23 -17.32
CA PHE A 109 9.93 -20.83 -17.67
C PHE A 109 11.21 -20.09 -17.25
N PRO A 110 11.85 -19.26 -18.09
CA PRO A 110 13.13 -18.63 -17.77
C PRO A 110 12.99 -17.50 -16.73
N LEU A 111 11.78 -17.17 -16.32
CA LEU A 111 11.46 -16.08 -15.41
C LEU A 111 10.91 -16.60 -14.08
N ALA A 112 11.33 -15.98 -12.99
CA ALA A 112 10.72 -16.14 -11.68
C ALA A 112 10.55 -14.77 -11.03
N GLY A 113 9.55 -14.62 -10.16
CA GLY A 113 9.27 -13.37 -9.46
C GLY A 113 8.76 -13.62 -8.04
N ILE A 114 9.06 -12.69 -7.17
CA ILE A 114 8.53 -12.62 -5.81
C ILE A 114 8.11 -11.18 -5.51
N ASN A 115 6.95 -11.03 -4.89
CA ASN A 115 6.46 -9.76 -4.38
C ASN A 115 6.02 -9.97 -2.93
N ILE A 116 6.54 -9.16 -2.01
CA ILE A 116 6.19 -9.17 -0.60
C ILE A 116 5.70 -7.78 -0.23
N PRO A 117 4.39 -7.60 -0.08
CA PRO A 117 3.83 -6.32 0.32
C PRO A 117 4.30 -5.86 1.70
N ALA A 118 4.58 -4.57 1.86
CA ALA A 118 4.85 -3.96 3.17
C ALA A 118 3.61 -3.93 4.06
N LYS A 119 2.43 -3.91 3.44
CA LYS A 119 1.11 -3.97 4.08
C LYS A 119 0.28 -5.09 3.45
N VAL A 120 -1.02 -5.04 3.62
CA VAL A 120 -1.93 -6.05 3.06
C VAL A 120 -2.02 -5.98 1.54
N ILE A 121 -1.87 -4.79 0.95
CA ILE A 121 -1.96 -4.50 -0.48
C ILE A 121 -0.67 -3.86 -0.97
N SER A 122 -0.24 -4.23 -2.19
CA SER A 122 0.98 -3.75 -2.84
C SER A 122 0.71 -2.67 -3.89
N GLY A 123 1.65 -1.71 -4.05
CA GLY A 123 1.75 -0.83 -5.20
C GLY A 123 2.50 -1.49 -6.36
N ASP A 124 3.33 -2.46 -6.05
CA ASP A 124 4.16 -3.18 -7.01
C ASP A 124 3.42 -4.30 -7.72
N PHE A 125 3.81 -4.59 -8.94
CA PHE A 125 3.45 -5.83 -9.62
C PHE A 125 4.53 -6.31 -10.60
N TYR A 126 4.48 -7.60 -10.90
CA TYR A 126 5.14 -8.17 -12.04
C TYR A 126 4.18 -9.09 -12.81
N ASN A 127 4.42 -9.23 -14.09
CA ASN A 127 3.63 -10.12 -14.93
C ASN A 127 4.50 -10.79 -15.98
N PHE A 128 4.20 -12.06 -16.28
CA PHE A 128 4.89 -12.87 -17.27
C PHE A 128 3.91 -13.37 -18.31
N SER A 129 4.36 -13.42 -19.56
CA SER A 129 3.57 -13.90 -20.70
C SER A 129 4.43 -14.84 -21.54
N ASP A 130 3.90 -16.03 -21.78
CA ASP A 130 4.43 -16.89 -22.85
C ASP A 130 3.81 -16.41 -24.16
N LEU A 131 4.66 -15.93 -25.05
CA LEU A 131 4.27 -15.34 -26.34
C LEU A 131 4.32 -16.35 -27.49
N GLY A 132 4.68 -17.62 -27.18
CA GLY A 132 4.91 -18.66 -28.17
C GLY A 132 6.30 -18.59 -28.82
N ASP A 133 6.64 -19.62 -29.58
CA ASP A 133 7.89 -19.70 -30.35
C ASP A 133 9.16 -19.38 -29.54
N GLY A 134 9.18 -19.75 -28.24
CA GLY A 134 10.31 -19.50 -27.34
C GLY A 134 10.49 -18.06 -26.92
N LYS A 135 9.48 -17.20 -27.10
CA LYS A 135 9.48 -15.82 -26.66
C LYS A 135 8.72 -15.63 -25.35
N TYR A 136 9.31 -14.88 -24.46
CA TYR A 136 8.80 -14.63 -23.11
C TYR A 136 8.73 -13.12 -22.84
N GLY A 137 7.52 -12.62 -22.62
CA GLY A 137 7.29 -11.24 -22.21
C GLY A 137 7.25 -11.11 -20.68
N PHE A 138 7.76 -10.00 -20.18
CA PHE A 138 7.64 -9.66 -18.76
C PHE A 138 7.49 -8.14 -18.57
N GLY A 139 6.83 -7.77 -17.48
CA GLY A 139 6.73 -6.39 -17.01
C GLY A 139 6.87 -6.36 -15.52
N VAL A 140 7.64 -5.40 -15.00
CA VAL A 140 7.78 -5.10 -13.57
C VAL A 140 7.49 -3.63 -13.37
N ALA A 141 6.70 -3.30 -12.37
CA ALA A 141 6.27 -1.93 -12.15
C ALA A 141 6.09 -1.63 -10.66
N ASP A 142 6.29 -0.37 -10.32
CA ASP A 142 5.98 0.23 -9.03
C ASP A 142 5.10 1.46 -9.22
N VAL A 143 4.06 1.58 -8.41
CA VAL A 143 3.11 2.68 -8.42
C VAL A 143 3.39 3.64 -7.27
N SER A 144 3.65 4.90 -7.61
CA SER A 144 3.88 5.95 -6.61
C SER A 144 2.80 6.04 -5.54
N GLY A 145 3.22 6.18 -4.28
CA GLY A 145 2.34 6.28 -3.13
C GLY A 145 1.99 4.91 -2.52
N LYS A 146 1.16 4.89 -1.48
CA LYS A 146 0.85 3.68 -0.70
C LYS A 146 -0.64 3.55 -0.43
N GLY A 147 -1.09 2.31 -0.25
CA GLY A 147 -2.47 2.00 0.13
C GLY A 147 -3.42 1.82 -1.05
N ILE A 148 -4.72 2.02 -0.81
CA ILE A 148 -5.79 1.66 -1.76
C ILE A 148 -5.65 2.37 -3.11
N LYS A 149 -5.22 3.62 -3.15
CA LYS A 149 -5.10 4.38 -4.41
C LYS A 149 -4.01 3.79 -5.31
N SER A 150 -2.82 3.49 -4.76
CA SER A 150 -1.74 2.86 -5.52
C SER A 150 -2.12 1.46 -5.97
N SER A 151 -2.76 0.67 -5.12
CA SER A 151 -3.19 -0.69 -5.46
C SER A 151 -4.23 -0.75 -6.57
N LEU A 152 -5.15 0.24 -6.66
CA LEU A 152 -6.12 0.33 -7.76
C LEU A 152 -5.43 0.70 -9.09
N LEU A 153 -4.50 1.66 -9.07
CA LEU A 153 -3.72 2.02 -10.25
C LEU A 153 -2.83 0.85 -10.70
N MET A 154 -2.21 0.13 -9.75
CA MET A 154 -1.46 -1.09 -10.01
C MET A 154 -2.32 -2.14 -10.73
N SER A 155 -3.53 -2.42 -10.21
CA SER A 155 -4.46 -3.38 -10.81
C SER A 155 -4.86 -2.98 -12.24
N LYS A 156 -5.05 -1.68 -12.49
CA LYS A 156 -5.30 -1.16 -13.83
C LYS A 156 -4.10 -1.40 -14.75
N ALA A 157 -2.89 -0.99 -14.32
CA ALA A 157 -1.66 -1.11 -15.11
C ALA A 157 -1.34 -2.58 -15.43
N SER A 158 -1.46 -3.48 -14.44
CA SER A 158 -1.26 -4.93 -14.58
C SER A 158 -2.25 -5.55 -15.57
N SER A 159 -3.53 -5.17 -15.48
CA SER A 159 -4.58 -5.68 -16.38
C SER A 159 -4.38 -5.19 -17.83
N LEU A 160 -4.04 -3.92 -18.01
CA LEU A 160 -3.73 -3.35 -19.33
C LEU A 160 -2.50 -4.04 -19.95
N TYR A 161 -1.43 -4.19 -19.19
CA TYR A 161 -0.24 -4.92 -19.63
C TYR A 161 -0.60 -6.35 -20.07
N SER A 162 -1.33 -7.08 -19.25
CA SER A 162 -1.73 -8.48 -19.53
C SER A 162 -2.58 -8.62 -20.79
N CYS A 163 -3.34 -7.58 -21.15
CA CYS A 163 -4.13 -7.55 -22.37
C CYS A 163 -3.26 -7.23 -23.59
N LEU A 164 -2.47 -6.15 -23.50
CA LEU A 164 -1.71 -5.60 -24.63
C LEU A 164 -0.52 -6.47 -25.02
N CYS A 165 0.17 -7.12 -24.06
CA CYS A 165 1.35 -7.94 -24.35
C CYS A 165 1.06 -9.18 -25.20
N LYS A 166 -0.21 -9.59 -25.32
CA LYS A 166 -0.61 -10.73 -26.18
C LYS A 166 -0.62 -10.41 -27.67
N THR A 167 -0.73 -9.15 -28.01
CA THR A 167 -0.88 -8.68 -29.40
C THR A 167 0.22 -7.74 -29.87
N ASN A 168 1.04 -7.25 -28.94
CA ASN A 168 2.13 -6.32 -29.22
C ASN A 168 3.45 -6.89 -28.69
N PHE A 169 4.42 -7.08 -29.57
CA PHE A 169 5.72 -7.67 -29.29
C PHE A 169 6.86 -6.63 -29.24
N SER A 170 6.54 -5.33 -29.09
CA SER A 170 7.52 -4.27 -28.89
C SER A 170 7.37 -3.68 -27.49
N PRO A 171 8.36 -3.83 -26.58
CA PRO A 171 8.36 -3.19 -25.26
C PRO A 171 8.10 -1.69 -25.28
N ALA A 172 8.70 -0.96 -26.22
CA ALA A 172 8.50 0.47 -26.36
C ALA A 172 7.04 0.82 -26.73
N SER A 173 6.49 0.10 -27.72
CA SER A 173 5.10 0.29 -28.14
C SER A 173 4.11 -0.03 -27.00
N LEU A 174 4.40 -1.04 -26.20
CA LEU A 174 3.60 -1.37 -24.99
C LEU A 174 3.62 -0.22 -23.98
N LEU A 175 4.79 0.34 -23.69
CA LEU A 175 4.91 1.49 -22.78
C LEU A 175 4.15 2.72 -23.30
N ILE A 176 4.22 3.01 -24.60
CA ILE A 176 3.49 4.12 -25.22
C ILE A 176 1.98 3.94 -25.04
N GLN A 177 1.45 2.75 -25.32
CA GLN A 177 0.02 2.47 -25.17
C GLN A 177 -0.42 2.54 -23.69
N LEU A 178 0.34 1.91 -22.80
CA LEU A 178 0.08 1.96 -21.36
C LEU A 178 0.10 3.40 -20.84
N ASN A 179 1.09 4.20 -21.24
CA ASN A 179 1.20 5.59 -20.82
C ASN A 179 -0.03 6.41 -21.25
N ASN A 180 -0.47 6.25 -22.49
CA ASN A 180 -1.64 6.98 -23.00
C ASN A 180 -2.89 6.64 -22.18
N GLU A 181 -3.17 5.35 -21.94
CA GLU A 181 -4.31 4.87 -21.16
C GLU A 181 -4.26 5.28 -19.68
N ILE A 182 -3.05 5.28 -19.09
CA ILE A 182 -2.85 5.71 -17.70
C ILE A 182 -3.05 7.22 -17.58
N CYS A 183 -2.46 8.02 -18.49
CA CYS A 183 -2.58 9.48 -18.47
C CYS A 183 -4.02 10.00 -18.58
N GLU A 184 -4.95 9.22 -19.13
CA GLU A 184 -6.36 9.63 -19.23
C GLU A 184 -7.09 9.62 -17.91
N THR A 185 -6.71 8.74 -17.00
CA THR A 185 -7.48 8.44 -15.79
C THR A 185 -6.71 8.59 -14.49
N ILE A 186 -5.40 8.90 -14.56
CA ILE A 186 -4.56 8.99 -13.37
C ILE A 186 -4.91 10.20 -12.51
N SER A 187 -4.88 10.00 -11.21
CA SER A 187 -5.04 11.10 -10.24
C SER A 187 -3.78 11.97 -10.21
N ARG A 188 -3.94 13.28 -10.00
CA ARG A 188 -2.81 14.21 -9.93
C ARG A 188 -1.76 13.77 -8.91
N GLY A 189 -0.50 13.78 -9.32
CA GLY A 189 0.65 13.44 -8.48
C GLY A 189 0.95 11.96 -8.34
N MET A 190 0.21 11.09 -9.04
CA MET A 190 0.53 9.67 -9.15
C MET A 190 1.24 9.36 -10.47
N PHE A 191 2.07 8.33 -10.46
CA PHE A 191 2.76 7.82 -11.65
C PHE A 191 3.07 6.33 -11.45
N VAL A 192 3.51 5.68 -12.50
CA VAL A 192 3.93 4.27 -12.48
C VAL A 192 5.31 4.18 -13.13
N THR A 193 6.29 3.67 -12.39
CA THR A 193 7.55 3.24 -13.01
C THR A 193 7.36 1.85 -13.59
N MET A 194 7.87 1.58 -14.78
CA MET A 194 7.70 0.26 -15.40
C MET A 194 8.85 -0.09 -16.33
N LEU A 195 9.35 -1.32 -16.18
CA LEU A 195 10.27 -1.94 -17.13
C LEU A 195 9.55 -3.09 -17.83
N ILE A 196 9.60 -3.10 -19.16
CA ILE A 196 9.05 -4.18 -20.00
C ILE A 196 10.18 -4.82 -20.79
N GLY A 197 10.17 -6.15 -20.89
CA GLY A 197 11.09 -6.89 -21.72
C GLY A 197 10.44 -8.04 -22.46
N ILE A 198 11.06 -8.40 -23.58
CA ILE A 198 10.75 -9.60 -24.36
C ILE A 198 12.05 -10.35 -24.62
N TYR A 199 12.14 -11.57 -24.10
CA TYR A 199 13.26 -12.46 -24.27
C TYR A 199 12.93 -13.54 -25.30
N ASP A 200 13.79 -13.69 -26.30
CA ASP A 200 13.74 -14.79 -27.27
C ASP A 200 14.79 -15.84 -26.92
N SER A 201 14.33 -17.00 -26.46
CA SER A 201 15.20 -18.08 -26.04
C SER A 201 15.92 -18.78 -27.20
N ASN A 202 15.45 -18.61 -28.45
CA ASN A 202 16.07 -19.19 -29.63
C ASN A 202 17.25 -18.36 -30.10
N THR A 203 17.08 -17.04 -30.17
CA THR A 203 18.12 -16.10 -30.62
C THR A 203 18.98 -15.57 -29.49
N LYS A 204 18.60 -15.81 -28.22
CA LYS A 204 19.24 -15.24 -27.03
C LYS A 204 19.25 -13.71 -27.05
N GLU A 205 18.24 -13.12 -27.65
CA GLU A 205 18.07 -11.67 -27.72
C GLU A 205 17.05 -11.22 -26.68
N LEU A 206 17.33 -10.10 -26.06
CA LEU A 206 16.46 -9.43 -25.10
C LEU A 206 16.15 -8.03 -25.60
N LEU A 207 14.88 -7.74 -25.80
CA LEU A 207 14.37 -6.39 -26.05
C LEU A 207 13.90 -5.78 -24.74
N LEU A 208 14.32 -4.55 -24.43
CA LEU A 208 13.96 -3.83 -23.21
C LEU A 208 13.47 -2.42 -23.51
N ALA A 209 12.50 -1.96 -22.73
CA ALA A 209 12.13 -0.56 -22.63
C ALA A 209 11.82 -0.20 -21.18
N ASN A 210 12.25 0.98 -20.73
CA ASN A 210 12.15 1.41 -19.35
C ASN A 210 11.45 2.76 -19.25
N ALA A 211 10.41 2.85 -18.44
CA ALA A 211 9.65 4.04 -18.08
C ALA A 211 9.93 4.45 -16.64
N GLY A 212 11.17 4.88 -16.36
CA GLY A 212 11.58 5.41 -15.06
C GLY A 212 11.67 4.39 -13.92
N HIS A 213 11.73 3.09 -14.24
CA HIS A 213 11.93 2.04 -13.26
C HIS A 213 13.40 1.88 -12.89
N GLU A 214 13.68 1.33 -11.70
CA GLU A 214 15.04 1.05 -11.23
C GLU A 214 15.86 0.30 -12.28
N PRO A 215 17.13 0.68 -12.50
CA PRO A 215 18.01 0.01 -13.44
C PRO A 215 18.20 -1.47 -13.06
N PRO A 216 17.84 -2.43 -13.92
CA PRO A 216 18.05 -3.83 -13.63
C PRO A 216 19.53 -4.17 -13.57
N ILE A 217 19.87 -5.12 -12.71
CA ILE A 217 21.23 -5.64 -12.58
C ILE A 217 21.37 -6.87 -13.47
N ILE A 218 22.34 -6.85 -14.38
CA ILE A 218 22.68 -7.97 -15.26
C ILE A 218 24.00 -8.59 -14.77
N THR A 219 24.04 -9.90 -14.67
CA THR A 219 25.28 -10.64 -14.33
C THR A 219 25.53 -11.73 -15.35
N ASN A 220 26.78 -11.89 -15.78
CA ASN A 220 27.22 -12.97 -16.66
C ASN A 220 27.72 -14.19 -15.85
N ASP A 221 28.18 -15.23 -16.54
CA ASP A 221 28.74 -16.46 -15.94
C ASP A 221 30.05 -16.21 -15.20
N GLN A 222 30.76 -15.11 -15.48
CA GLN A 222 31.99 -14.68 -14.81
C GLN A 222 31.73 -13.87 -13.53
N ASN A 223 30.44 -13.62 -13.18
CA ASN A 223 29.98 -12.75 -12.09
C ASN A 223 30.35 -11.28 -12.24
N GLU A 224 30.51 -10.82 -13.46
CA GLU A 224 30.62 -9.40 -13.74
C GLU A 224 29.21 -8.80 -13.76
N PHE A 225 29.05 -7.68 -13.07
CA PHE A 225 27.80 -6.95 -12.98
C PHE A 225 27.79 -5.77 -13.93
N SER A 226 26.68 -5.59 -14.61
CA SER A 226 26.37 -4.38 -15.39
C SER A 226 24.94 -3.94 -15.11
N ASN A 227 24.69 -2.65 -15.28
CA ASN A 227 23.35 -2.07 -15.16
C ASN A 227 22.88 -1.62 -16.53
N PHE A 228 21.56 -1.67 -16.73
CA PHE A 228 20.90 -1.05 -17.86
C PHE A 228 20.27 0.27 -17.37
N GLU A 229 20.94 1.39 -17.64
CA GLU A 229 20.57 2.70 -17.08
C GLU A 229 19.62 3.51 -17.97
N GLU A 230 19.34 3.06 -19.17
CA GLU A 230 18.49 3.77 -20.12
C GLU A 230 17.02 3.77 -19.66
N ALA A 231 16.46 4.95 -19.41
CA ALA A 231 15.08 5.11 -19.00
C ALA A 231 14.43 6.35 -19.62
N GLY A 232 13.14 6.25 -19.90
CA GLY A 232 12.24 7.36 -20.18
C GLY A 232 11.52 7.83 -18.91
N PRO A 233 10.64 8.84 -18.98
CA PRO A 233 9.85 9.29 -17.86
C PRO A 233 8.86 8.21 -17.41
N PRO A 234 8.48 8.16 -16.11
CA PRO A 234 7.43 7.27 -15.62
C PRO A 234 6.10 7.46 -16.33
N LEU A 235 5.30 6.39 -16.39
CA LEU A 235 3.96 6.41 -16.97
C LEU A 235 3.03 7.33 -16.18
N GLY A 236 2.19 8.08 -16.88
CA GLY A 236 1.19 8.95 -16.26
C GLY A 236 1.66 10.39 -16.00
N ILE A 237 2.93 10.71 -16.26
CA ILE A 237 3.47 12.06 -16.07
C ILE A 237 3.30 12.91 -17.35
N VAL A 238 3.77 12.40 -18.49
CA VAL A 238 3.77 13.12 -19.76
C VAL A 238 2.99 12.33 -20.80
N LYS A 239 1.94 12.94 -21.35
CA LYS A 239 1.16 12.34 -22.47
C LYS A 239 2.01 12.25 -23.72
N LYS A 240 1.75 11.23 -24.55
CA LYS A 240 2.41 11.04 -25.86
C LYS A 240 3.94 10.99 -25.76
N THR A 241 4.44 10.36 -24.69
CA THR A 241 5.87 10.09 -24.54
C THR A 241 6.28 8.99 -25.50
N ASP A 242 7.39 9.20 -26.19
CA ASP A 242 8.06 8.17 -26.98
C ASP A 242 9.07 7.45 -26.10
N TYR A 243 8.93 6.13 -25.97
CA TYR A 243 9.89 5.27 -25.27
C TYR A 243 10.83 4.62 -26.29
N LYS A 244 12.09 4.46 -25.92
CA LYS A 244 13.09 3.77 -26.74
C LYS A 244 13.13 2.28 -26.40
N GLU A 245 13.38 1.47 -27.42
CA GLU A 245 13.60 0.04 -27.29
C GLU A 245 15.09 -0.25 -27.49
N TYR A 246 15.62 -1.11 -26.65
CA TYR A 246 17.02 -1.51 -26.66
C TYR A 246 17.11 -3.02 -26.85
N LYS A 247 18.01 -3.43 -27.75
CA LYS A 247 18.28 -4.84 -28.04
C LYS A 247 19.62 -5.24 -27.43
N ILE A 248 19.61 -6.28 -26.62
CA ILE A 248 20.77 -6.77 -25.88
C ILE A 248 20.97 -8.26 -26.21
N SER A 249 22.22 -8.68 -26.45
CA SER A 249 22.56 -10.11 -26.44
C SER A 249 22.53 -10.63 -25.02
N PHE A 250 21.73 -11.64 -24.77
CA PHE A 250 21.46 -12.16 -23.43
C PHE A 250 21.75 -13.66 -23.37
N GLU A 251 23.02 -14.01 -23.50
CA GLU A 251 23.51 -15.38 -23.45
C GLU A 251 24.26 -15.62 -22.13
N LYS A 252 24.02 -16.78 -21.49
CA LYS A 252 24.65 -17.19 -20.21
C LYS A 252 24.61 -16.10 -19.13
N SER A 253 23.54 -15.34 -19.13
CA SER A 253 23.34 -14.19 -18.24
C SER A 253 22.11 -14.38 -17.37
N SER A 254 22.10 -13.66 -16.24
CA SER A 254 20.91 -13.48 -15.41
C SER A 254 20.63 -11.99 -15.24
N MET A 255 19.37 -11.58 -15.36
CA MET A 255 18.93 -10.20 -15.10
C MET A 255 18.01 -10.17 -13.90
N TYR A 256 18.28 -9.27 -12.98
CA TYR A 256 17.47 -9.00 -11.79
C TYR A 256 16.81 -7.64 -11.94
N ILE A 257 15.50 -7.63 -11.96
CA ILE A 257 14.66 -6.44 -11.96
C ILE A 257 14.04 -6.34 -10.56
N PHE A 258 14.06 -5.17 -9.97
CA PHE A 258 13.65 -4.99 -8.60
C PHE A 258 13.06 -3.60 -8.38
N THR A 259 12.24 -3.44 -7.34
CA THR A 259 11.73 -2.14 -6.91
C THR A 259 12.62 -1.53 -5.84
N ASP A 260 12.51 -0.22 -5.64
CA ASP A 260 13.33 0.56 -4.70
C ASP A 260 13.26 0.02 -3.26
N GLY A 261 12.14 -0.62 -2.88
CA GLY A 261 12.02 -1.29 -1.58
C GLY A 261 13.13 -2.28 -1.27
N ILE A 262 13.79 -2.88 -2.27
CA ILE A 262 14.94 -3.77 -2.08
C ILE A 262 16.20 -2.99 -1.72
N THR A 263 16.49 -1.90 -2.42
CA THR A 263 17.72 -1.12 -2.23
C THR A 263 17.62 -0.11 -1.10
N GLU A 264 16.42 0.44 -0.86
CA GLU A 264 16.17 1.41 0.19
C GLU A 264 15.81 0.81 1.55
N ILE A 265 15.70 -0.54 1.65
CA ILE A 265 15.44 -1.20 2.93
C ILE A 265 16.57 -0.88 3.92
N LYS A 266 16.19 -0.49 5.15
CA LYS A 266 17.13 0.03 6.16
C LYS A 266 17.36 -0.95 7.29
N ASN A 267 18.62 -1.05 7.71
CA ASN A 267 18.99 -1.72 8.95
C ASN A 267 18.59 -0.88 10.18
N PRO A 268 18.70 -1.41 11.41
CA PRO A 268 18.40 -0.64 12.63
C PRO A 268 19.25 0.63 12.82
N ASP A 269 20.44 0.69 12.23
CA ASP A 269 21.34 1.83 12.29
C ASP A 269 20.96 2.92 11.28
N GLY A 270 20.01 2.62 10.38
CA GLY A 270 19.49 3.55 9.36
C GLY A 270 20.18 3.45 8.01
N ASP A 271 21.15 2.55 7.83
CA ASP A 271 21.87 2.37 6.57
C ASP A 271 21.00 1.55 5.59
N GLU A 272 20.99 1.97 4.33
CA GLU A 272 20.32 1.27 3.25
C GLU A 272 21.13 0.06 2.76
N LEU A 273 20.44 -0.98 2.29
CA LEU A 273 21.08 -2.12 1.65
C LEU A 273 21.87 -1.71 0.41
N GLY A 274 21.28 -0.84 -0.41
CA GLY A 274 21.85 -0.35 -1.66
C GLY A 274 22.06 -1.44 -2.71
N SER A 275 22.40 -1.02 -3.92
CA SER A 275 22.65 -1.95 -5.05
C SER A 275 23.83 -2.90 -4.77
N LYS A 276 24.89 -2.45 -4.08
CA LYS A 276 26.03 -3.31 -3.72
C LYS A 276 25.64 -4.41 -2.73
N GLY A 277 24.84 -4.09 -1.72
CA GLY A 277 24.33 -5.06 -0.77
C GLY A 277 23.47 -6.12 -1.47
N PHE A 278 22.61 -5.69 -2.40
CA PHE A 278 21.80 -6.61 -3.19
C PHE A 278 22.66 -7.51 -4.10
N GLN A 279 23.68 -6.99 -4.78
CA GLN A 279 24.62 -7.78 -5.58
C GLN A 279 25.34 -8.87 -4.74
N ASN A 280 25.64 -8.62 -3.47
CA ASN A 280 26.23 -9.62 -2.58
C ASN A 280 25.27 -10.81 -2.35
N TYR A 281 23.97 -10.55 -2.18
CA TYR A 281 22.97 -11.61 -2.07
C TYR A 281 22.80 -12.38 -3.39
N ILE A 282 22.80 -11.70 -4.54
CA ILE A 282 22.77 -12.34 -5.86
C ILE A 282 23.95 -13.31 -6.00
N THR A 283 25.17 -12.86 -5.73
CA THR A 283 26.38 -13.67 -5.81
C THR A 283 26.31 -14.88 -4.88
N ARG A 284 25.84 -14.69 -3.65
CA ARG A 284 25.75 -15.76 -2.65
C ARG A 284 24.82 -16.90 -3.06
N PHE A 285 23.75 -16.61 -3.78
CA PHE A 285 22.72 -17.59 -4.11
C PHE A 285 22.63 -17.92 -5.61
N LYS A 286 23.60 -17.51 -6.43
CA LYS A 286 23.59 -17.63 -7.90
C LYS A 286 23.38 -19.06 -8.43
N ASP A 287 23.86 -20.07 -7.69
CA ASP A 287 23.83 -21.48 -8.11
C ASP A 287 22.50 -22.16 -7.78
N LYS A 288 21.57 -21.45 -7.16
CA LYS A 288 20.24 -21.96 -6.83
C LYS A 288 19.25 -21.76 -7.97
N PRO A 289 18.25 -22.65 -8.12
CA PRO A 289 17.14 -22.44 -9.06
C PRO A 289 16.43 -21.10 -8.80
N ASN A 290 15.90 -20.46 -9.84
CA ASN A 290 15.33 -19.11 -9.80
C ASN A 290 14.38 -18.87 -8.63
N ASN A 291 13.37 -19.72 -8.45
CA ASN A 291 12.38 -19.57 -7.39
C ASN A 291 13.00 -19.74 -5.98
N GLU A 292 13.90 -20.71 -5.79
CA GLU A 292 14.61 -20.91 -4.53
C GLU A 292 15.55 -19.74 -4.25
N ARG A 293 16.26 -19.27 -5.28
CA ARG A 293 17.19 -18.14 -5.21
C ARG A 293 16.50 -16.87 -4.72
N LEU A 294 15.39 -16.49 -5.35
CA LEU A 294 14.64 -15.31 -4.95
C LEU A 294 14.14 -15.41 -3.51
N LYS A 295 13.60 -16.56 -3.13
CA LYS A 295 13.14 -16.78 -1.75
C LYS A 295 14.29 -16.66 -0.76
N LEU A 296 15.44 -17.28 -1.02
CA LEU A 296 16.62 -17.19 -0.14
C LEU A 296 17.14 -15.75 -0.02
N ILE A 297 17.15 -14.98 -1.12
CA ILE A 297 17.55 -13.58 -1.09
C ILE A 297 16.64 -12.81 -0.14
N VAL A 298 15.33 -12.86 -0.35
CA VAL A 298 14.37 -12.09 0.45
C VAL A 298 14.35 -12.54 1.91
N ASP A 299 14.32 -13.86 2.16
CA ASP A 299 14.36 -14.40 3.53
C ASP A 299 15.62 -13.94 4.28
N ASN A 300 16.77 -13.90 3.62
CA ASN A 300 18.02 -13.44 4.24
C ASN A 300 18.01 -11.92 4.47
N ILE A 301 17.48 -11.11 3.57
CA ILE A 301 17.32 -9.67 3.77
C ILE A 301 16.45 -9.43 4.99
N LEU A 302 15.26 -10.02 5.06
CA LEU A 302 14.31 -9.81 6.16
C LEU A 302 14.82 -10.35 7.51
N ASN A 303 15.55 -11.47 7.49
CA ASN A 303 16.16 -12.07 8.71
C ASN A 303 17.42 -11.31 9.20
N SER A 304 18.02 -10.44 8.36
CA SER A 304 19.22 -9.66 8.71
C SER A 304 18.91 -8.35 9.44
N LYS A 305 17.74 -8.27 10.12
CA LYS A 305 17.27 -7.10 10.88
C LYS A 305 16.91 -5.87 10.05
N TYR A 306 16.83 -5.99 8.73
CA TYR A 306 16.28 -4.92 7.90
C TYR A 306 14.79 -4.74 8.16
N ILE A 307 14.33 -3.49 8.18
CA ILE A 307 12.94 -3.13 8.47
C ILE A 307 12.23 -2.80 7.15
N GLN A 308 11.30 -3.65 6.78
CA GLN A 308 10.48 -3.45 5.59
C GLN A 308 9.55 -2.24 5.78
N LYS A 309 9.71 -1.22 4.94
CA LYS A 309 8.86 -0.02 4.89
C LYS A 309 8.13 0.14 3.57
N ASP A 310 8.63 -0.52 2.52
CA ASP A 310 8.04 -0.55 1.19
C ASP A 310 7.86 -1.97 0.68
N ASP A 311 7.14 -2.11 -0.42
CA ASP A 311 6.93 -3.39 -1.10
C ASP A 311 8.27 -3.92 -1.63
N LEU A 312 8.51 -5.21 -1.52
CA LEU A 312 9.73 -5.86 -2.00
C LEU A 312 9.40 -6.71 -3.20
N THR A 313 9.81 -6.26 -4.38
CA THR A 313 9.60 -7.01 -5.61
C THR A 313 10.93 -7.32 -6.28
N ILE A 314 11.14 -8.58 -6.64
CA ILE A 314 12.29 -9.04 -7.41
C ILE A 314 11.79 -9.99 -8.49
N VAL A 315 12.28 -9.77 -9.71
CA VAL A 315 12.11 -10.68 -10.84
C VAL A 315 13.49 -11.07 -11.35
N VAL A 316 13.68 -12.34 -11.67
CA VAL A 316 14.89 -12.85 -12.33
C VAL A 316 14.53 -13.45 -13.68
N LEU A 317 15.30 -13.09 -14.71
CA LEU A 317 15.34 -13.75 -16.00
C LEU A 317 16.70 -14.48 -16.13
N ASP A 318 16.67 -15.76 -16.42
CA ASP A 318 17.87 -16.56 -16.70
C ASP A 318 17.89 -17.06 -18.15
N SER A 319 19.02 -16.87 -18.82
CA SER A 319 19.26 -17.43 -20.16
C SER A 319 20.04 -18.75 -20.14
N LYS A 320 20.26 -19.29 -18.94
CA LYS A 320 21.05 -20.51 -18.71
C LYS A 320 20.29 -21.77 -19.10
#